data_df2128da695295ed6d13d7cf9ee85e79
#
_entry.id   df2128da695295ed6d13d7cf9ee85e79
#
_cell.length_a   1.000
_cell.length_b   1.000
_cell.length_c   1.000
_cell.angle_alpha   90.00
_cell.angle_beta   90.00
_cell.angle_gamma   90.00
#
_symmetry.space_group_name_H-M   'P 1'
#
loop_
_entity.id
_entity.type
_entity.pdbx_description
1 polymer ?
#
loop_
_entity_poly.entity_id
_entity_poly.type
_entity_poly.pdbx_seq_one_letter_code
_entity_poly.pdbx_strand_id
1 'polypeptide(L)'
;MTQKTLRAAIEIAAKSVDENDKLHFHQRRVEKQELQSFAERLIAKENDIDSAWTFDELYTIIDSEKKEYITDLTVYDVAQRIGAFKKVYADKIYLQSGTKVGAENLLGNLGNAKFLVREDLPLPFQRPDFTLADIEEMLFQYKDELEYCVK
;
A
#
# COMPACT_ATOMS: atom_id res chain seq x y z
N MET A 1 1.14 5.78 -22.00
CA MET A 1 -0.15 6.43 -21.92
C MET A 1 -0.37 7.05 -20.54
N THR A 2 -0.88 8.23 -20.51
CA THR A 2 -1.08 8.94 -19.24
C THR A 2 -2.54 8.93 -18.83
N GLN A 3 -2.77 8.78 -17.53
CA GLN A 3 -4.10 8.99 -16.99
C GLN A 3 -4.35 10.49 -16.94
N LYS A 4 -5.34 10.94 -17.67
CA LYS A 4 -5.60 12.37 -17.79
C LYS A 4 -6.55 12.89 -16.72
N THR A 5 -7.28 12.00 -16.06
CA THR A 5 -8.24 12.41 -15.03
C THR A 5 -8.04 11.57 -13.78
N LEU A 6 -8.43 12.14 -12.65
CA LEU A 6 -8.37 11.39 -11.41
C LEU A 6 -9.24 10.13 -11.46
N ARG A 7 -10.43 10.25 -12.06
CA ARG A 7 -11.32 9.09 -12.18
C ARG A 7 -10.64 7.95 -12.94
N ALA A 8 -9.96 8.26 -14.04
CA ALA A 8 -9.25 7.25 -14.82
C ALA A 8 -8.11 6.65 -14.00
N ALA A 9 -7.40 7.48 -13.24
CA ALA A 9 -6.33 7.00 -12.38
C ALA A 9 -6.86 6.06 -11.31
N ILE A 10 -7.98 6.40 -10.70
CA ILE A 10 -8.61 5.54 -9.68
C ILE A 10 -8.99 4.20 -10.30
N GLU A 11 -9.62 4.23 -11.45
CA GLU A 11 -10.07 3.00 -12.10
C GLU A 11 -8.89 2.09 -12.43
N ILE A 12 -7.85 2.65 -13.02
CA ILE A 12 -6.67 1.88 -13.39
C ILE A 12 -5.96 1.34 -12.14
N ALA A 13 -5.82 2.17 -11.13
CA ALA A 13 -5.14 1.76 -9.89
C ALA A 13 -5.86 0.59 -9.24
N ALA A 14 -7.18 0.66 -9.13
CA ALA A 14 -7.95 -0.38 -8.47
C ALA A 14 -7.96 -1.68 -9.29
N LYS A 15 -8.03 -1.59 -10.59
CA LYS A 15 -8.15 -2.76 -11.44
C LYS A 15 -6.82 -3.41 -11.77
N SER A 16 -5.76 -2.64 -11.93
CA SER A 16 -4.50 -3.19 -12.39
C SER A 16 -3.72 -3.92 -11.30
N VAL A 17 -4.15 -3.82 -10.06
CA VAL A 17 -3.56 -4.63 -9.00
C VAL A 17 -3.64 -6.12 -9.34
N ASP A 18 -4.76 -6.53 -9.95
CA ASP A 18 -4.96 -7.91 -10.31
C ASP A 18 -3.94 -8.43 -11.32
N GLU A 19 -3.43 -7.57 -12.18
CA GLU A 19 -2.51 -7.99 -13.23
C GLU A 19 -1.16 -8.45 -12.69
N ASN A 20 -0.75 -7.93 -11.56
CA ASN A 20 0.52 -8.28 -10.96
C ASN A 20 0.43 -9.51 -10.09
N ASP A 21 -0.77 -9.96 -9.83
CA ASP A 21 -1.02 -11.11 -8.99
C ASP A 21 -1.35 -12.30 -9.87
N LYS A 22 -0.39 -13.19 -10.03
CA LYS A 22 -0.57 -14.35 -10.91
C LYS A 22 -1.14 -15.54 -10.17
N LEU A 23 -2.06 -15.27 -9.29
CA LEU A 23 -2.69 -16.30 -8.51
C LEU A 23 -3.66 -17.12 -9.34
N HIS A 24 -4.36 -17.97 -8.68
CA HIS A 24 -5.17 -19.01 -9.29
C HIS A 24 -6.31 -18.45 -10.13
N PHE A 25 -6.60 -19.12 -11.20
CA PHE A 25 -7.58 -18.75 -12.19
C PHE A 25 -8.95 -18.41 -11.60
N HIS A 26 -9.45 -19.27 -10.76
CA HIS A 26 -10.78 -19.07 -10.19
C HIS A 26 -10.78 -17.95 -9.16
N GLN A 27 -9.70 -17.81 -8.40
CA GLN A 27 -9.56 -16.69 -7.47
C GLN A 27 -9.49 -15.38 -8.20
N ARG A 28 -8.79 -15.37 -9.34
CA ARG A 28 -8.67 -14.15 -10.13
C ARG A 28 -10.02 -13.65 -10.63
N ARG A 29 -10.92 -14.58 -10.97
CA ARG A 29 -12.24 -14.18 -11.43
C ARG A 29 -13.01 -13.46 -10.33
N VAL A 30 -13.00 -14.01 -9.12
CA VAL A 30 -13.67 -13.41 -7.98
C VAL A 30 -13.03 -12.07 -7.67
N GLU A 31 -11.70 -12.03 -7.67
CA GLU A 31 -10.96 -10.81 -7.38
C GLU A 31 -11.26 -9.70 -8.37
N LYS A 32 -11.43 -10.04 -9.63
CA LYS A 32 -11.76 -9.02 -10.64
C LYS A 32 -13.09 -8.35 -10.34
N GLN A 33 -14.08 -9.13 -9.95
CA GLN A 33 -15.38 -8.55 -9.60
C GLN A 33 -15.27 -7.67 -8.37
N GLU A 34 -14.52 -8.11 -7.39
CA GLU A 34 -14.31 -7.33 -6.17
C GLU A 34 -13.51 -6.06 -6.45
N LEU A 35 -12.50 -6.15 -7.30
CA LEU A 35 -11.72 -4.98 -7.69
C LEU A 35 -12.56 -4.01 -8.50
N GLN A 36 -13.43 -4.51 -9.36
CA GLN A 36 -14.36 -3.67 -10.10
C GLN A 36 -15.29 -2.91 -9.15
N SER A 37 -15.86 -3.61 -8.18
CA SER A 37 -16.73 -2.99 -7.18
C SER A 37 -15.96 -1.98 -6.34
N PHE A 38 -14.73 -2.32 -5.98
CA PHE A 38 -13.86 -1.43 -5.23
C PHE A 38 -13.59 -0.16 -6.03
N ALA A 39 -13.26 -0.31 -7.32
CA ALA A 39 -13.05 0.84 -8.19
C ALA A 39 -14.28 1.74 -8.24
N GLU A 40 -15.46 1.15 -8.34
CA GLU A 40 -16.71 1.92 -8.38
C GLU A 40 -16.95 2.68 -7.10
N ARG A 41 -16.68 2.05 -5.96
CA ARG A 41 -16.82 2.73 -4.67
C ARG A 41 -15.83 3.88 -4.54
N LEU A 42 -14.61 3.68 -5.01
CA LEU A 42 -13.60 4.75 -4.97
C LEU A 42 -13.96 5.90 -5.90
N ILE A 43 -14.50 5.59 -7.07
CA ILE A 43 -14.95 6.64 -8.00
C ILE A 43 -16.06 7.46 -7.36
N ALA A 44 -16.94 6.83 -6.58
CA ALA A 44 -17.97 7.54 -5.86
C ALA A 44 -17.37 8.49 -4.80
N LYS A 45 -16.13 8.23 -4.38
CA LYS A 45 -15.41 9.10 -3.43
C LYS A 45 -14.41 10.00 -4.13
N GLU A 46 -14.54 10.18 -5.42
CA GLU A 46 -13.57 10.95 -6.22
C GLU A 46 -13.30 12.34 -5.64
N ASN A 47 -14.35 13.03 -5.19
CA ASN A 47 -14.18 14.36 -4.65
C ASN A 47 -13.37 14.36 -3.35
N ASP A 48 -13.60 13.36 -2.49
CA ASP A 48 -12.84 13.24 -1.25
C ASP A 48 -11.39 12.91 -1.55
N ILE A 49 -11.17 12.01 -2.51
CA ILE A 49 -9.82 11.63 -2.91
C ILE A 49 -9.10 12.83 -3.51
N ASP A 50 -9.77 13.60 -4.32
CA ASP A 50 -9.19 14.79 -4.93
C ASP A 50 -8.78 15.82 -3.87
N SER A 51 -9.54 15.90 -2.78
CA SER A 51 -9.29 16.85 -1.70
C SER A 51 -8.23 16.39 -0.71
N ALA A 52 -7.77 15.14 -0.80
CA ALA A 52 -6.76 14.64 0.12
C ALA A 52 -5.42 15.34 -0.13
N TRP A 53 -4.84 15.90 0.92
CA TRP A 53 -3.57 16.62 0.86
C TRP A 53 -2.38 15.75 1.25
N THR A 54 -2.62 14.71 2.05
CA THR A 54 -1.56 13.84 2.52
C THR A 54 -1.86 12.42 2.11
N PHE A 55 -0.81 11.60 2.09
CA PHE A 55 -0.99 10.19 1.79
C PHE A 55 -1.85 9.51 2.86
N ASP A 56 -1.71 9.93 4.12
CA ASP A 56 -2.48 9.35 5.22
C ASP A 56 -3.99 9.59 5.02
N GLU A 57 -4.35 10.79 4.59
CA GLU A 57 -5.75 11.10 4.28
C GLU A 57 -6.25 10.24 3.13
N LEU A 58 -5.43 10.14 2.08
CA LEU A 58 -5.78 9.33 0.92
C LEU A 58 -5.95 7.86 1.29
N TYR A 59 -5.01 7.34 2.06
CA TYR A 59 -5.06 5.96 2.52
C TYR A 59 -6.33 5.70 3.33
N THR A 60 -6.66 6.62 4.22
CA THR A 60 -7.84 6.48 5.08
C THR A 60 -9.13 6.41 4.26
N ILE A 61 -9.23 7.25 3.23
CA ILE A 61 -10.41 7.23 2.36
C ILE A 61 -10.52 5.89 1.64
N ILE A 62 -9.41 5.43 1.07
CA ILE A 62 -9.41 4.17 0.31
C ILE A 62 -9.68 3.00 1.23
N ASP A 63 -9.08 2.99 2.41
CA ASP A 63 -9.29 1.92 3.38
C ASP A 63 -10.74 1.83 3.83
N SER A 64 -11.41 2.98 3.92
CA SER A 64 -12.82 3.03 4.35
C SER A 64 -13.75 2.33 3.36
N GLU A 65 -13.33 2.16 2.11
CA GLU A 65 -14.11 1.48 1.08
C GLU A 65 -13.74 0.01 0.93
N LYS A 66 -12.84 -0.48 1.76
CA LYS A 66 -12.42 -1.87 1.73
C LYS A 66 -13.56 -2.78 2.16
N LYS A 67 -13.71 -3.88 1.45
CA LYS A 67 -14.67 -4.93 1.79
C LYS A 67 -13.90 -6.23 2.04
N GLU A 68 -14.64 -7.26 2.38
CA GLU A 68 -14.10 -8.53 2.86
C GLU A 68 -12.96 -9.10 2.02
N TYR A 69 -13.05 -9.01 0.70
CA TYR A 69 -12.05 -9.62 -0.18
C TYR A 69 -10.92 -8.67 -0.58
N ILE A 70 -10.93 -7.45 -0.06
CA ILE A 70 -9.87 -6.48 -0.36
C ILE A 70 -8.91 -6.48 0.83
N THR A 71 -7.66 -6.85 0.57
CA THR A 71 -6.65 -6.92 1.64
C THR A 71 -6.03 -5.56 1.91
N ASP A 72 -5.37 -5.46 3.05
CA ASP A 72 -4.64 -4.23 3.39
C ASP A 72 -3.53 -3.94 2.38
N LEU A 73 -2.91 -4.99 1.85
CA LEU A 73 -1.89 -4.82 0.82
C LEU A 73 -2.47 -4.19 -0.44
N THR A 74 -3.65 -4.64 -0.83
CA THR A 74 -4.34 -4.07 -1.99
C THR A 74 -4.67 -2.61 -1.76
N VAL A 75 -5.18 -2.28 -0.57
CA VAL A 75 -5.50 -0.89 -0.20
C VAL A 75 -4.24 -0.02 -0.33
N TYR A 76 -3.13 -0.48 0.23
CA TYR A 76 -1.89 0.28 0.20
C TYR A 76 -1.39 0.47 -1.24
N ASP A 77 -1.43 -0.60 -2.04
CA ASP A 77 -0.97 -0.54 -3.42
C ASP A 77 -1.81 0.43 -4.24
N VAL A 78 -3.12 0.39 -4.07
CA VAL A 78 -4.03 1.32 -4.76
C VAL A 78 -3.75 2.76 -4.30
N ALA A 79 -3.56 2.95 -3.00
CA ALA A 79 -3.25 4.28 -2.46
C ALA A 79 -1.95 4.82 -3.04
N GLN A 80 -0.93 3.97 -3.17
CA GLN A 80 0.33 4.39 -3.78
C GLN A 80 0.15 4.82 -5.24
N ARG A 81 -0.64 4.08 -5.98
CA ARG A 81 -0.86 4.38 -7.40
C ARG A 81 -1.63 5.68 -7.59
N ILE A 82 -2.68 5.87 -6.81
CA ILE A 82 -3.45 7.10 -6.86
C ILE A 82 -2.60 8.26 -6.35
N GLY A 83 -1.84 8.02 -5.28
CA GLY A 83 -0.93 9.01 -4.73
C GLY A 83 0.10 9.46 -5.75
N ALA A 84 0.65 8.53 -6.54
CA ALA A 84 1.61 8.88 -7.58
C ALA A 84 0.98 9.82 -8.61
N PHE A 85 -0.28 9.58 -8.98
CA PHE A 85 -0.98 10.46 -9.89
C PHE A 85 -1.15 11.86 -9.30
N LYS A 86 -1.49 11.94 -8.01
CA LYS A 86 -1.71 13.21 -7.32
C LYS A 86 -0.41 13.86 -6.84
N LYS A 87 0.71 13.14 -6.94
CA LYS A 87 2.01 13.55 -6.38
C LYS A 87 1.94 13.69 -4.86
N VAL A 88 1.20 12.79 -4.24
CA VAL A 88 1.06 12.70 -2.78
C VAL A 88 1.69 11.36 -2.37
N TYR A 89 2.76 11.42 -1.59
CA TYR A 89 3.55 10.24 -1.27
C TYR A 89 3.54 9.96 0.22
N ALA A 90 3.72 8.69 0.57
CA ALA A 90 3.73 8.26 1.96
C ALA A 90 4.88 8.91 2.71
N ASP A 91 4.60 9.37 3.91
CA ASP A 91 5.62 9.88 4.84
C ASP A 91 5.85 8.90 5.98
N LYS A 92 5.23 7.73 5.93
CA LYS A 92 5.33 6.67 6.92
C LYS A 92 5.46 5.34 6.22
N ILE A 93 5.92 4.35 6.97
CA ILE A 93 5.98 2.97 6.49
C ILE A 93 4.75 2.25 7.03
N TYR A 94 3.85 1.86 6.15
CA TYR A 94 2.61 1.20 6.55
C TYR A 94 2.85 -0.28 6.76
N LEU A 95 2.44 -0.80 7.91
CA LEU A 95 2.72 -2.17 8.32
C LEU A 95 1.60 -3.09 7.88
N GLN A 96 1.73 -3.62 6.69
CA GLN A 96 0.85 -4.66 6.18
C GLN A 96 1.46 -6.01 6.54
N SER A 97 0.71 -7.09 6.35
CA SER A 97 1.08 -8.39 6.92
C SER A 97 2.54 -8.78 6.68
N GLY A 98 3.00 -8.83 5.44
CA GLY A 98 4.39 -9.21 5.15
C GLY A 98 5.40 -8.18 5.61
N THR A 99 5.10 -6.91 5.40
CA THR A 99 5.96 -5.81 5.84
C THR A 99 6.08 -5.80 7.36
N LYS A 100 4.96 -6.06 8.04
CA LYS A 100 4.98 -6.11 9.50
C LYS A 100 5.84 -7.25 10.01
N VAL A 101 5.77 -8.42 9.36
CA VAL A 101 6.63 -9.54 9.72
C VAL A 101 8.10 -9.13 9.62
N GLY A 102 8.48 -8.49 8.51
CA GLY A 102 9.85 -8.03 8.34
C GLY A 102 10.26 -7.03 9.41
N ALA A 103 9.38 -6.08 9.68
CA ALA A 103 9.68 -5.06 10.69
C ALA A 103 9.82 -5.68 12.09
N GLU A 104 8.97 -6.64 12.42
CA GLU A 104 9.04 -7.30 13.72
C GLU A 104 10.28 -8.19 13.82
N ASN A 105 10.69 -8.83 12.73
CA ASN A 105 11.92 -9.60 12.74
C ASN A 105 13.15 -8.71 12.95
N LEU A 106 13.07 -7.48 12.48
CA LEU A 106 14.17 -6.52 12.64
C LEU A 106 14.14 -5.80 13.98
N LEU A 107 12.97 -5.40 14.44
CA LEU A 107 12.82 -4.49 15.59
C LEU A 107 12.22 -5.14 16.83
N GLY A 108 11.59 -6.30 16.69
CA GLY A 108 10.88 -6.94 17.79
C GLY A 108 9.38 -6.71 17.69
N ASN A 109 8.66 -7.10 18.73
CA ASN A 109 7.20 -7.03 18.73
C ASN A 109 6.72 -5.59 18.61
N LEU A 110 5.89 -5.33 17.62
CA LEU A 110 5.35 -4.00 17.38
C LEU A 110 3.90 -3.87 17.84
N GLY A 111 3.31 -4.94 18.35
CA GLY A 111 1.95 -4.92 18.87
C GLY A 111 0.93 -4.53 17.82
N ASN A 112 0.14 -3.52 18.11
CA ASN A 112 -0.92 -3.05 17.22
C ASN A 112 -0.49 -1.88 16.34
N ALA A 113 0.80 -1.60 16.26
CA ALA A 113 1.29 -0.50 15.43
C ALA A 113 0.88 -0.73 13.98
N LYS A 114 0.41 0.32 13.32
CA LYS A 114 -0.03 0.27 11.92
C LYS A 114 0.98 0.90 10.98
N PHE A 115 1.93 1.65 11.51
CA PHE A 115 2.96 2.30 10.70
C PHE A 115 4.20 2.56 11.54
N LEU A 116 5.31 2.80 10.85
CA LEU A 116 6.56 3.24 11.44
C LEU A 116 7.01 4.50 10.71
N VAL A 117 7.80 5.32 11.38
CA VAL A 117 8.51 6.41 10.70
C VAL A 117 9.95 5.97 10.48
N ARG A 118 10.64 6.69 9.58
CA ARG A 118 12.01 6.35 9.21
C ARG A 118 12.92 6.26 10.44
N GLU A 119 12.72 7.15 11.38
CA GLU A 119 13.54 7.23 12.58
C GLU A 119 13.42 6.01 13.50
N ASP A 120 12.38 5.23 13.32
CA ASP A 120 12.20 4.01 14.10
C ASP A 120 13.13 2.88 13.66
N LEU A 121 13.78 3.04 12.51
CA LEU A 121 14.58 1.98 11.92
C LEU A 121 16.06 2.17 12.20
N PRO A 122 16.86 1.08 12.12
CA PRO A 122 18.32 1.18 12.26
C PRO A 122 18.92 2.11 11.22
N LEU A 123 20.09 2.65 11.52
CA LEU A 123 20.77 3.63 10.68
C LEU A 123 20.89 3.24 9.21
N PRO A 124 21.22 1.98 8.86
CA PRO A 124 21.31 1.65 7.44
C PRO A 124 20.03 1.92 6.65
N PHE A 125 18.87 1.88 7.31
CA PHE A 125 17.60 2.16 6.66
C PHE A 125 17.28 3.64 6.60
N GLN A 126 18.07 4.47 7.27
CA GLN A 126 17.80 5.90 7.32
C GLN A 126 18.55 6.68 6.24
N ARG A 127 19.13 5.99 5.28
CA ARG A 127 19.85 6.63 4.19
C ARG A 127 18.89 7.50 3.36
N PRO A 128 19.32 8.71 2.98
CA PRO A 128 18.43 9.61 2.23
C PRO A 128 18.12 9.11 0.82
N ASP A 129 18.93 8.20 0.26
CA ASP A 129 18.65 7.65 -1.06
C ASP A 129 17.61 6.52 -1.04
N PHE A 130 17.20 6.05 0.15
CA PHE A 130 16.10 5.11 0.26
C PHE A 130 14.80 5.86 0.46
N THR A 131 13.84 5.63 -0.42
CA THR A 131 12.49 6.15 -0.20
C THR A 131 11.77 5.26 0.81
N LEU A 132 10.67 5.76 1.35
CA LEU A 132 9.87 4.95 2.26
C LEU A 132 9.29 3.73 1.55
N ALA A 133 8.97 3.86 0.26
CA ALA A 133 8.51 2.73 -0.53
C ALA A 133 9.61 1.67 -0.68
N ASP A 134 10.86 2.11 -0.87
CA ASP A 134 12.00 1.19 -0.93
C ASP A 134 12.16 0.42 0.37
N ILE A 135 12.04 1.11 1.49
CA ILE A 135 12.19 0.49 2.81
C ILE A 135 11.08 -0.52 3.04
N GLU A 136 9.86 -0.14 2.71
CA GLU A 136 8.69 -1.01 2.88
C GLU A 136 8.87 -2.29 2.06
N GLU A 137 9.33 -2.15 0.83
CA GLU A 137 9.57 -3.30 -0.02
C GLU A 137 10.68 -4.19 0.52
N MET A 138 11.76 -3.61 1.04
CA MET A 138 12.82 -4.38 1.65
C MET A 138 12.34 -5.17 2.86
N LEU A 139 11.52 -4.54 3.70
CA LEU A 139 10.97 -5.24 4.86
C LEU A 139 10.10 -6.42 4.45
N PHE A 140 9.38 -6.27 3.35
CA PHE A 140 8.54 -7.35 2.82
C PHE A 140 9.38 -8.46 2.20
N GLN A 141 10.27 -8.09 1.27
CA GLN A 141 11.02 -9.08 0.49
C GLN A 141 12.00 -9.89 1.32
N TYR A 142 12.65 -9.24 2.27
CA TYR A 142 13.70 -9.87 3.07
C TYR A 142 13.26 -10.17 4.50
N LYS A 143 11.96 -10.31 4.71
CA LYS A 143 11.42 -10.47 6.05
C LYS A 143 12.05 -11.64 6.82
N ASP A 144 12.32 -12.72 6.13
CA ASP A 144 12.90 -13.90 6.79
C ASP A 144 14.37 -13.69 7.14
N GLU A 145 15.11 -12.99 6.28
CA GLU A 145 16.53 -12.71 6.53
C GLU A 145 16.74 -11.66 7.60
N LEU A 146 15.79 -10.77 7.79
CA LEU A 146 15.92 -9.69 8.76
C LEU A 146 15.97 -10.21 10.19
N GLU A 147 15.45 -11.40 10.44
CA GLU A 147 15.54 -12.03 11.74
C GLU A 147 16.99 -12.17 12.19
N TYR A 148 17.91 -12.33 11.27
CA TYR A 148 19.32 -12.53 11.60
C TYR A 148 20.12 -11.25 11.67
N CYS A 149 19.57 -10.13 11.21
CA CYS A 149 20.28 -8.86 11.18
C CYS A 149 20.46 -8.23 12.55
N VAL A 150 19.62 -8.59 13.50
CA VAL A 150 19.58 -7.97 14.82
C VAL A 150 20.44 -8.73 15.83
N LYS A 151 20.89 -9.88 15.44
CA LYS A 151 21.73 -10.73 16.32
C LYS A 151 23.22 -10.54 16.06
#